data_9b6551d7db22ba1006f7d36976d3dbce
#
_entry.id   9b6551d7db22ba1006f7d36976d3dbce
#
_cell.length_a   1.000
_cell.length_b   1.000
_cell.length_c   1.000
_cell.angle_alpha   90.00
_cell.angle_beta   90.00
_cell.angle_gamma   90.00
#
_symmetry.space_group_name_H-M   'P 1'
#
loop_
_entity.id
_entity.type
_entity.pdbx_description
1 polymer ?
#
loop_
_entity_poly.entity_id
_entity_poly.type
_entity_poly.pdbx_seq_one_letter_code
_entity_poly.pdbx_strand_id
1 'polypeptide(L)'
;MTSTSPPPSDVSTAASTSASAELTPAACAQQLKSLFPALFAGAVKPLKLRIQVDIQERAPGVFTKQVLSAFFRRHTGSTSYLIAVSKSANRFDLDGQPAGELSAEHRQIALDELARRRANNDSRRELEEQQRRNRAGLLRDFETTTLTRANFCALKGVAV
;
A
#
# COMPACT_ATOMS: atom_id res chain seq x y z
N MET A 1 -21.35 -17.45 -71.50
CA MET A 1 -20.13 -16.69 -71.29
C MET A 1 -20.28 -16.02 -69.92
N THR A 2 -19.87 -16.73 -68.91
CA THR A 2 -20.16 -16.48 -67.53
C THR A 2 -18.90 -15.95 -66.85
N SER A 3 -18.93 -14.71 -66.43
CA SER A 3 -17.88 -14.14 -65.62
C SER A 3 -18.17 -14.37 -64.13
N THR A 4 -17.35 -15.19 -63.54
CA THR A 4 -17.37 -15.42 -62.07
C THR A 4 -16.33 -14.53 -61.41
N SER A 5 -16.78 -13.56 -60.64
CA SER A 5 -15.92 -12.77 -59.73
C SER A 5 -15.71 -13.55 -58.44
N PRO A 6 -14.48 -13.56 -57.87
CA PRO A 6 -14.25 -14.10 -56.55
C PRO A 6 -14.65 -13.10 -55.47
N PRO A 7 -15.00 -13.56 -54.26
CA PRO A 7 -15.37 -12.68 -53.13
C PRO A 7 -14.13 -12.07 -52.47
N PRO A 8 -14.26 -10.90 -51.87
CA PRO A 8 -13.16 -10.28 -51.14
C PRO A 8 -12.92 -10.99 -49.81
N SER A 9 -11.66 -11.27 -49.56
CA SER A 9 -11.17 -11.83 -48.29
C SER A 9 -11.34 -10.78 -47.17
N ASP A 10 -12.17 -11.12 -46.21
CA ASP A 10 -12.26 -10.40 -44.95
C ASP A 10 -10.94 -10.52 -44.17
N VAL A 11 -10.15 -9.49 -44.24
CA VAL A 11 -9.07 -9.28 -43.29
C VAL A 11 -9.70 -8.78 -41.97
N SER A 12 -9.98 -9.74 -41.12
CA SER A 12 -10.35 -9.47 -39.74
C SER A 12 -9.19 -8.75 -39.05
N THR A 13 -9.21 -7.43 -39.10
CA THR A 13 -8.39 -6.60 -38.26
C THR A 13 -8.91 -6.76 -36.84
N ALA A 14 -8.27 -7.67 -36.12
CA ALA A 14 -8.43 -7.76 -34.67
C ALA A 14 -7.92 -6.44 -34.08
N ALA A 15 -8.82 -5.49 -33.94
CA ALA A 15 -8.62 -4.33 -33.13
C ALA A 15 -8.37 -4.79 -31.69
N SER A 16 -7.10 -4.82 -31.31
CA SER A 16 -6.69 -4.92 -29.92
C SER A 16 -7.17 -3.68 -29.20
N THR A 17 -8.45 -3.68 -28.85
CA THR A 17 -9.00 -2.77 -27.87
C THR A 17 -8.45 -3.22 -26.52
N SER A 18 -7.22 -2.81 -26.21
CA SER A 18 -6.74 -2.85 -24.84
C SER A 18 -7.61 -1.89 -24.05
N ALA A 19 -8.71 -2.41 -23.52
CA ALA A 19 -9.44 -1.78 -22.45
C ALA A 19 -8.42 -1.42 -21.39
N SER A 20 -8.18 -0.12 -21.21
CA SER A 20 -7.50 0.42 -20.04
C SER A 20 -8.44 0.18 -18.87
N ALA A 21 -8.53 -1.07 -18.42
CA ALA A 21 -9.08 -1.39 -17.13
C ALA A 21 -8.34 -0.51 -16.15
N GLU A 22 -9.06 0.26 -15.36
CA GLU A 22 -8.48 1.12 -14.32
C GLU A 22 -7.62 0.23 -13.43
N LEU A 23 -6.31 0.27 -13.64
CA LEU A 23 -5.34 -0.53 -12.90
C LEU A 23 -5.44 -0.14 -11.44
N THR A 24 -5.89 -1.07 -10.62
CA THR A 24 -5.86 -0.86 -9.17
C THR A 24 -4.40 -0.69 -8.70
N PRO A 25 -4.15 0.02 -7.61
CA PRO A 25 -2.79 0.17 -7.06
C PRO A 25 -2.10 -1.19 -6.79
N ALA A 26 -2.86 -2.24 -6.52
CA ALA A 26 -2.33 -3.59 -6.34
C ALA A 26 -1.87 -4.21 -7.67
N ALA A 27 -2.68 -4.10 -8.72
CA ALA A 27 -2.32 -4.56 -10.06
C ALA A 27 -1.11 -3.77 -10.61
N CYS A 28 -1.07 -2.45 -10.38
CA CYS A 28 0.06 -1.62 -10.71
C CYS A 28 1.35 -2.10 -10.01
N ALA A 29 1.27 -2.46 -8.72
CA ALA A 29 2.41 -2.99 -7.97
C ALA A 29 2.94 -4.30 -8.59
N GLN A 30 2.06 -5.20 -9.02
CA GLN A 30 2.46 -6.45 -9.68
C GLN A 30 3.13 -6.20 -11.03
N GLN A 31 2.57 -5.31 -11.84
CA GLN A 31 3.16 -4.96 -13.13
C GLN A 31 4.52 -4.28 -12.97
N LEU A 32 4.68 -3.37 -12.00
CA LEU A 32 5.96 -2.76 -11.69
C LEU A 32 7.02 -3.78 -11.24
N LYS A 33 6.62 -4.79 -10.45
CA LYS A 33 7.52 -5.90 -10.08
C LYS A 33 7.94 -6.74 -11.27
N SER A 34 7.05 -6.97 -12.23
CA SER A 34 7.35 -7.73 -13.44
C SER A 34 8.26 -6.96 -14.41
N LEU A 35 8.02 -5.67 -14.59
CA LEU A 35 8.77 -4.83 -15.52
C LEU A 35 10.11 -4.35 -14.94
N PHE A 36 10.15 -4.06 -13.65
CA PHE A 36 11.32 -3.51 -12.96
C PHE A 36 11.67 -4.32 -11.70
N PRO A 37 12.02 -5.60 -11.85
CA PRO A 37 12.27 -6.49 -10.71
C PRO A 37 13.45 -6.04 -9.87
N ALA A 38 14.46 -5.41 -10.43
CA ALA A 38 15.65 -4.93 -9.73
C ALA A 38 15.31 -3.91 -8.62
N LEU A 39 14.23 -3.13 -8.81
CA LEU A 39 13.79 -2.14 -7.84
C LEU A 39 12.63 -2.64 -6.95
N PHE A 40 11.64 -3.34 -7.53
CA PHE A 40 10.38 -3.65 -6.87
C PHE A 40 10.20 -5.11 -6.42
N ALA A 41 11.00 -6.06 -6.92
CA ALA A 41 10.82 -7.47 -6.57
C ALA A 41 11.54 -7.89 -5.27
N GLY A 42 12.51 -7.12 -4.81
CA GLY A 42 13.30 -7.44 -3.62
C GLY A 42 12.89 -6.65 -2.38
N ALA A 43 13.88 -6.41 -1.52
CA ALA A 43 13.72 -5.51 -0.38
C ALA A 43 13.36 -4.10 -0.85
N VAL A 44 12.51 -3.43 -0.09
CA VAL A 44 12.10 -2.06 -0.41
C VAL A 44 13.31 -1.14 -0.38
N LYS A 45 13.45 -0.33 -1.43
CA LYS A 45 14.56 0.62 -1.60
C LYS A 45 14.02 2.05 -1.71
N PRO A 46 14.77 3.08 -1.25
CA PRO A 46 14.44 4.47 -1.50
C PRO A 46 14.47 4.77 -2.99
N LEU A 47 13.41 5.37 -3.48
CA LEU A 47 13.22 5.64 -4.91
C LEU A 47 13.96 6.91 -5.35
N LYS A 48 14.50 6.90 -6.58
CA LYS A 48 15.01 8.08 -7.27
C LYS A 48 13.94 9.16 -7.34
N LEU A 49 14.34 10.42 -7.28
CA LEU A 49 13.43 11.55 -7.50
C LEU A 49 12.90 11.49 -8.94
N ARG A 50 11.59 11.75 -9.08
CA ARG A 50 10.87 11.71 -10.37
C ARG A 50 10.91 10.35 -11.08
N ILE A 51 11.08 9.25 -10.36
CA ILE A 51 11.13 7.91 -10.94
C ILE A 51 9.89 7.56 -11.80
N GLN A 52 8.77 8.22 -11.55
CA GLN A 52 7.56 8.08 -12.37
C GLN A 52 7.77 8.50 -13.84
N VAL A 53 8.66 9.45 -14.09
CA VAL A 53 9.04 9.87 -15.46
C VAL A 53 9.83 8.75 -16.12
N ASP A 54 10.83 8.23 -15.43
CA ASP A 54 11.64 7.10 -15.91
C ASP A 54 10.76 5.87 -16.24
N ILE A 55 9.73 5.60 -15.42
CA ILE A 55 8.77 4.51 -15.68
C ILE A 55 7.95 4.79 -16.94
N GLN A 56 7.47 6.01 -17.12
CA GLN A 56 6.68 6.38 -18.30
C GLN A 56 7.51 6.34 -19.59
N GLU A 57 8.80 6.68 -19.52
CA GLU A 57 9.73 6.59 -20.64
C GLU A 57 10.04 5.14 -21.04
N ARG A 58 10.23 4.25 -20.05
CA ARG A 58 10.55 2.83 -20.30
C ARG A 58 9.32 1.96 -20.60
N ALA A 59 8.15 2.34 -20.10
CA ALA A 59 6.89 1.62 -20.30
C ALA A 59 5.77 2.61 -20.70
N PRO A 60 5.87 3.21 -21.91
CA PRO A 60 4.89 4.18 -22.37
C PRO A 60 3.51 3.54 -22.53
N GLY A 61 2.48 4.23 -22.05
CA GLY A 61 1.09 3.77 -22.16
C GLY A 61 0.66 2.63 -21.23
N VAL A 62 1.58 2.01 -20.50
CA VAL A 62 1.25 0.93 -19.55
C VAL A 62 0.61 1.48 -18.28
N PHE A 63 1.08 2.63 -17.80
CA PHE A 63 0.61 3.24 -16.57
C PHE A 63 0.11 4.67 -16.82
N THR A 64 -1.06 4.99 -16.28
CA THR A 64 -1.52 6.38 -16.23
C THR A 64 -0.82 7.14 -15.08
N LYS A 65 -0.68 8.45 -15.22
CA LYS A 65 -0.13 9.30 -14.14
C LYS A 65 -0.89 9.13 -12.83
N GLN A 66 -2.19 8.96 -12.93
CA GLN A 66 -3.09 8.82 -11.79
C GLN A 66 -2.83 7.53 -11.01
N VAL A 67 -2.69 6.40 -11.73
CA VAL A 67 -2.38 5.09 -11.14
C VAL A 67 -0.99 5.08 -10.50
N LEU A 68 0.02 5.64 -11.18
CA LEU A 68 1.36 5.76 -10.60
C LEU A 68 1.37 6.65 -9.35
N SER A 69 0.66 7.78 -9.38
CA SER A 69 0.55 8.67 -8.22
C SER A 69 -0.11 7.98 -7.02
N ALA A 70 -1.20 7.24 -7.25
CA ALA A 70 -1.88 6.48 -6.21
C ALA A 70 -0.98 5.35 -5.64
N PHE A 71 -0.28 4.63 -6.52
CA PHE A 71 0.68 3.61 -6.12
C PHE A 71 1.81 4.21 -5.27
N PHE A 72 2.45 5.28 -5.72
CA PHE A 72 3.57 5.89 -5.01
C PHE A 72 3.15 6.47 -3.66
N ARG A 73 2.00 7.12 -3.57
CA ARG A 73 1.46 7.59 -2.29
C ARG A 73 1.37 6.45 -1.27
N ARG A 74 0.86 5.30 -1.67
CA ARG A 74 0.76 4.12 -0.82
C ARG A 74 2.13 3.50 -0.53
N HIS A 75 2.97 3.37 -1.55
CA HIS A 75 4.29 2.74 -1.46
C HIS A 75 5.22 3.55 -0.54
N THR A 76 5.38 4.85 -0.81
CA THR A 76 6.26 5.73 -0.04
C THR A 76 5.73 6.02 1.37
N GLY A 77 4.42 5.94 1.57
CA GLY A 77 3.78 6.04 2.90
C GLY A 77 3.87 4.76 3.73
N SER A 78 4.36 3.65 3.19
CA SER A 78 4.44 2.39 3.93
C SER A 78 5.55 2.40 4.99
N THR A 79 5.34 1.68 6.08
CA THR A 79 6.34 1.54 7.15
C THR A 79 7.64 0.92 6.62
N SER A 80 7.54 -0.06 5.72
CA SER A 80 8.70 -0.70 5.09
C SER A 80 9.53 0.29 4.29
N TYR A 81 8.90 1.22 3.57
CA TYR A 81 9.60 2.25 2.83
C TYR A 81 10.29 3.26 3.75
N LEU A 82 9.63 3.70 4.81
CA LEU A 82 10.23 4.60 5.80
C LEU A 82 11.45 3.96 6.48
N ILE A 83 11.38 2.65 6.80
CA ILE A 83 12.54 1.91 7.33
C ILE A 83 13.68 1.87 6.31
N ALA A 84 13.38 1.64 5.04
CA ALA A 84 14.38 1.65 3.99
C ALA A 84 15.05 3.03 3.84
N VAL A 85 14.26 4.11 3.86
CA VAL A 85 14.75 5.49 3.82
C VAL A 85 15.62 5.82 5.03
N SER A 86 15.22 5.41 6.24
CA SER A 86 15.99 5.71 7.46
C SER A 86 17.37 5.03 7.50
N LYS A 87 17.53 3.91 6.80
CA LYS A 87 18.77 3.09 6.80
C LYS A 87 19.67 3.32 5.59
N SER A 88 19.14 3.87 4.50
CA SER A 88 19.87 4.00 3.24
C SER A 88 20.61 5.33 3.16
N ALA A 89 21.77 5.30 2.49
CA ALA A 89 22.50 6.51 2.11
C ALA A 89 22.08 7.05 0.73
N ASN A 90 21.59 6.17 -0.15
CA ASN A 90 21.32 6.48 -1.54
C ASN A 90 19.86 6.20 -1.92
N ARG A 91 19.43 6.86 -2.99
CA ARG A 91 18.22 6.55 -3.76
C ARG A 91 18.58 5.61 -4.90
N PHE A 92 17.61 4.84 -5.38
CA PHE A 92 17.81 3.82 -6.41
C PHE A 92 16.92 4.09 -7.62
N ASP A 93 17.47 3.81 -8.82
CA ASP A 93 16.74 3.87 -10.07
C ASP A 93 16.00 2.56 -10.38
N LEU A 94 15.41 2.46 -11.59
CA LEU A 94 14.65 1.28 -12.03
C LEU A 94 15.51 0.02 -12.18
N ASP A 95 16.81 0.18 -12.38
CA ASP A 95 17.78 -0.92 -12.49
C ASP A 95 18.37 -1.30 -11.14
N GLY A 96 17.93 -0.66 -10.06
CA GLY A 96 18.42 -0.90 -8.70
C GLY A 96 19.81 -0.32 -8.44
N GLN A 97 20.28 0.59 -9.31
CA GLN A 97 21.56 1.27 -9.15
C GLN A 97 21.40 2.54 -8.31
N PRO A 98 22.43 2.96 -7.58
CA PRO A 98 22.42 4.22 -6.84
C PRO A 98 22.22 5.41 -7.81
N ALA A 99 21.20 6.20 -7.60
CA ALA A 99 20.80 7.31 -8.48
C ALA A 99 20.57 8.61 -7.71
N GLY A 100 21.44 8.90 -6.79
CA GLY A 100 21.44 10.11 -6.00
C GLY A 100 21.54 9.84 -4.50
N GLU A 101 22.05 10.82 -3.78
CA GLU A 101 22.22 10.75 -2.34
C GLU A 101 20.87 11.04 -1.63
N LEU A 102 20.64 10.35 -0.53
CA LEU A 102 19.50 10.60 0.35
C LEU A 102 19.94 11.58 1.45
N SER A 103 19.36 12.77 1.45
CA SER A 103 19.72 13.80 2.43
C SER A 103 19.45 13.33 3.87
N ALA A 104 20.26 13.83 4.81
CA ALA A 104 20.08 13.58 6.24
C ALA A 104 18.70 14.03 6.74
N GLU A 105 18.18 15.13 6.19
CA GLU A 105 16.85 15.66 6.49
C GLU A 105 15.74 14.67 6.15
N HIS A 106 15.76 14.07 4.95
CA HIS A 106 14.76 13.06 4.57
C HIS A 106 14.85 11.79 5.43
N ARG A 107 16.07 11.40 5.86
CA ARG A 107 16.23 10.29 6.81
C ARG A 107 15.64 10.62 8.17
N GLN A 108 15.85 11.86 8.65
CA GLN A 108 15.29 12.30 9.93
C GLN A 108 13.77 12.34 9.90
N ILE A 109 13.16 12.89 8.85
CA ILE A 109 11.70 12.88 8.66
C ILE A 109 11.14 11.46 8.70
N ALA A 110 11.82 10.49 8.08
CA ALA A 110 11.40 9.10 8.11
C ALA A 110 11.49 8.49 9.52
N LEU A 111 12.54 8.81 10.28
CA LEU A 111 12.70 8.38 11.67
C LEU A 111 11.61 8.95 12.58
N ASP A 112 11.32 10.23 12.44
CA ASP A 112 10.29 10.92 13.23
C ASP A 112 8.89 10.32 12.97
N GLU A 113 8.59 10.05 11.70
CA GLU A 113 7.32 9.41 11.33
C GLU A 113 7.24 7.96 11.84
N LEU A 114 8.33 7.21 11.83
CA LEU A 114 8.38 5.86 12.42
C LEU A 114 8.18 5.91 13.94
N ALA A 115 8.79 6.87 14.63
CA ALA A 115 8.61 7.08 16.07
C ALA A 115 7.15 7.44 16.40
N ARG A 116 6.55 8.34 15.62
CA ARG A 116 5.14 8.72 15.77
C ARG A 116 4.20 7.51 15.60
N ARG A 117 4.44 6.68 14.57
CA ARG A 117 3.64 5.48 14.34
C ARG A 117 3.77 4.46 15.45
N ARG A 118 4.99 4.28 15.99
CA ARG A 118 5.23 3.40 17.13
C ARG A 118 4.44 3.87 18.35
N ALA A 119 4.57 5.15 18.71
CA ALA A 119 3.85 5.73 19.85
C ALA A 119 2.32 5.55 19.71
N ASN A 120 1.76 5.84 18.54
CA ASN A 120 0.32 5.63 18.29
C ASN A 120 -0.11 4.16 18.41
N ASN A 121 0.74 3.23 17.95
CA ASN A 121 0.45 1.80 18.06
C ASN A 121 0.52 1.32 19.52
N ASP A 122 1.50 1.80 20.27
CA ASP A 122 1.67 1.46 21.68
C ASP A 122 0.48 1.98 22.51
N SER A 123 0.10 3.25 22.32
CA SER A 123 -1.09 3.83 22.98
C SER A 123 -2.38 3.06 22.67
N ARG A 124 -2.55 2.63 21.41
CA ARG A 124 -3.71 1.79 21.03
C ARG A 124 -3.68 0.44 21.74
N ARG A 125 -2.52 -0.21 21.80
CA ARG A 125 -2.37 -1.49 22.50
C ARG A 125 -2.65 -1.36 23.99
N GLU A 126 -2.16 -0.30 24.63
CA GLU A 126 -2.45 0.00 26.04
C GLU A 126 -3.95 0.17 26.28
N LEU A 127 -4.63 0.94 25.42
CA LEU A 127 -6.08 1.14 25.51
C LEU A 127 -6.85 -0.19 25.32
N GLU A 128 -6.48 -0.99 24.32
CA GLU A 128 -7.08 -2.31 24.09
C GLU A 128 -6.87 -3.26 25.29
N GLU A 129 -5.69 -3.24 25.88
CA GLU A 129 -5.38 -4.03 27.07
C GLU A 129 -6.17 -3.55 28.29
N GLN A 130 -6.27 -2.24 28.49
CA GLN A 130 -7.09 -1.67 29.55
C GLN A 130 -8.57 -2.06 29.40
N GLN A 131 -9.11 -1.96 28.19
CA GLN A 131 -10.50 -2.40 27.91
C GLN A 131 -10.69 -3.90 28.16
N ARG A 132 -9.71 -4.74 27.80
CA ARG A 132 -9.74 -6.18 28.07
C ARG A 132 -9.73 -6.46 29.56
N ARG A 133 -8.86 -5.78 30.33
CA ARG A 133 -8.82 -5.90 31.81
C ARG A 133 -10.14 -5.47 32.44
N ASN A 134 -10.71 -4.35 32.00
CA ASN A 134 -11.99 -3.87 32.50
C ASN A 134 -13.12 -4.87 32.23
N ARG A 135 -13.18 -5.45 31.01
CA ARG A 135 -14.19 -6.48 30.70
C ARG A 135 -14.01 -7.74 31.55
N ALA A 136 -12.78 -8.19 31.73
CA ALA A 136 -12.50 -9.34 32.58
C ALA A 136 -12.86 -9.08 34.06
N GLY A 137 -12.63 -7.85 34.55
CA GLY A 137 -13.06 -7.42 35.87
C GLY A 137 -14.57 -7.42 36.03
N LEU A 138 -15.31 -6.85 35.05
CA LEU A 138 -16.78 -6.87 35.05
C LEU A 138 -17.36 -8.29 35.04
N LEU A 139 -16.79 -9.22 34.26
CA LEU A 139 -17.20 -10.62 34.25
C LEU A 139 -17.01 -11.26 35.61
N ARG A 140 -15.85 -11.09 36.22
CA ARG A 140 -15.56 -11.65 37.55
C ARG A 140 -16.49 -11.08 38.62
N ASP A 141 -16.75 -9.76 38.59
CA ASP A 141 -17.71 -9.13 39.49
C ASP A 141 -19.13 -9.68 39.28
N PHE A 142 -19.54 -9.94 38.03
CA PHE A 142 -20.84 -10.54 37.74
C PHE A 142 -20.95 -11.99 38.20
N GLU A 143 -19.91 -12.80 38.05
CA GLU A 143 -19.88 -14.19 38.52
C GLU A 143 -20.00 -14.31 40.03
N THR A 144 -19.52 -13.30 40.75
CA THR A 144 -19.54 -13.30 42.23
C THR A 144 -20.75 -12.58 42.84
N THR A 145 -21.55 -11.88 42.03
CA THR A 145 -22.72 -11.12 42.51
C THR A 145 -23.99 -12.00 42.55
N THR A 146 -24.90 -11.66 43.44
CA THR A 146 -26.26 -12.24 43.51
C THR A 146 -27.27 -11.39 42.75
N LEU A 147 -26.83 -10.31 42.12
CA LEU A 147 -27.69 -9.41 41.35
C LEU A 147 -28.12 -10.02 40.01
N THR A 148 -29.34 -9.68 39.58
CA THR A 148 -29.74 -9.97 38.21
C THR A 148 -28.88 -9.19 37.20
N ARG A 149 -28.77 -9.70 35.97
CA ARG A 149 -28.01 -9.04 34.92
C ARG A 149 -28.39 -7.57 34.75
N ALA A 150 -29.71 -7.28 34.70
CA ALA A 150 -30.22 -5.93 34.53
C ALA A 150 -29.77 -4.99 35.68
N ASN A 151 -29.92 -5.43 36.92
CA ASN A 151 -29.52 -4.65 38.08
C ASN A 151 -27.98 -4.46 38.15
N PHE A 152 -27.22 -5.49 37.82
CA PHE A 152 -25.74 -5.40 37.74
C PHE A 152 -25.29 -4.41 36.68
N CYS A 153 -25.87 -4.46 35.45
CA CYS A 153 -25.55 -3.52 34.38
C CYS A 153 -25.89 -2.09 34.76
N ALA A 154 -27.06 -1.86 35.39
CA ALA A 154 -27.45 -0.55 35.89
C ALA A 154 -26.47 -0.02 36.95
N LEU A 155 -26.06 -0.86 37.89
CA LEU A 155 -25.08 -0.50 38.94
C LEU A 155 -23.71 -0.16 38.39
N LYS A 156 -23.24 -0.89 37.37
CA LYS A 156 -21.93 -0.67 36.72
C LYS A 156 -21.94 0.34 35.58
N GLY A 157 -23.11 0.88 35.21
CA GLY A 157 -23.26 1.83 34.09
C GLY A 157 -22.95 1.22 32.72
N VAL A 158 -23.22 -0.06 32.55
CA VAL A 158 -22.95 -0.81 31.31
C VAL A 158 -24.28 -1.10 30.61
N ALA A 159 -24.29 -0.97 29.27
CA ALA A 159 -25.48 -1.34 28.47
C ALA A 159 -25.78 -2.85 28.61
N VAL A 160 -27.08 -3.19 28.65
CA VAL A 160 -27.56 -4.58 28.81
C VAL A 160 -27.35 -5.38 27.53
#